data_91d04767cd84ad0e34329c4648fa781e
#
_entry.id   91d04767cd84ad0e34329c4648fa781e
#
_cell.length_a   1.000
_cell.length_b   1.000
_cell.length_c   1.000
_cell.angle_alpha   90.00
_cell.angle_beta   90.00
_cell.angle_gamma   90.00
#
_symmetry.space_group_name_H-M   'P 1'
#
loop_
_entity.id
_entity.type
_entity.pdbx_description
1 polymer ?
#
loop_
_entity_poly.entity_id
_entity_poly.type
_entity_poly.pdbx_seq_one_letter_code
_entity_poly.pdbx_strand_id
1 'polypeptide(L)'
;MNDLIGLEYCWGAHPADGRNKTDCFQLLCEIRSRLGLSDYREQFCWVYWLYSAETLKPSQMARWLLQSGKRLKIPKVGAAALLAGTDNAALGTVTDRGLICIAPGKRVVCIPVERVSANYFWLN
;
A
#
# COMPACT_ATOMS: atom_id res chain seq x y z
N MET A 1 5.39 12.85 -6.74
CA MET A 1 4.66 11.56 -6.84
C MET A 1 3.50 11.57 -7.83
N ASN A 2 3.36 12.64 -8.57
CA ASN A 2 2.29 12.73 -9.58
C ASN A 2 2.42 11.66 -10.68
N ASP A 3 3.62 11.20 -10.95
CA ASP A 3 3.90 10.13 -11.91
C ASP A 3 3.29 8.78 -11.51
N LEU A 4 2.96 8.59 -10.24
CA LEU A 4 2.32 7.36 -9.76
C LEU A 4 0.80 7.36 -9.94
N ILE A 5 0.20 8.54 -10.02
CA ILE A 5 -1.26 8.67 -10.16
C ILE A 5 -1.68 8.19 -11.54
N GLY A 6 -2.71 7.36 -11.58
CA GLY A 6 -3.25 6.79 -12.80
C GLY A 6 -2.64 5.47 -13.26
N LEU A 7 -1.60 4.97 -12.57
CA LEU A 7 -1.07 3.64 -12.86
C LEU A 7 -2.15 2.59 -12.69
N GLU A 8 -2.16 1.58 -13.56
CA GLU A 8 -3.11 0.49 -13.48
C GLU A 8 -2.64 -0.58 -12.48
N TYR A 9 -3.62 -1.25 -11.87
CA TYR A 9 -3.35 -2.36 -10.98
C TYR A 9 -2.85 -3.58 -11.73
N CYS A 10 -1.79 -4.21 -11.20
CA CYS A 10 -1.33 -5.52 -11.63
C CYS A 10 -0.63 -6.19 -10.46
N TRP A 11 -1.09 -7.38 -10.08
CA TRP A 11 -0.50 -8.14 -8.97
C TRP A 11 0.98 -8.40 -9.24
N GLY A 12 1.83 -8.03 -8.27
CA GLY A 12 3.28 -8.22 -8.37
C GLY A 12 4.03 -7.15 -9.16
N ALA A 13 3.33 -6.22 -9.83
CA ALA A 13 3.98 -5.16 -10.60
C ALA A 13 4.50 -4.05 -9.67
N HIS A 14 5.69 -3.55 -9.97
CA HIS A 14 6.32 -2.42 -9.29
C HIS A 14 6.35 -1.20 -10.22
N PRO A 15 6.13 0.02 -9.72
CA PRO A 15 6.12 1.22 -10.58
C PRO A 15 7.37 1.42 -11.43
N ALA A 16 8.52 0.92 -10.98
CA ALA A 16 9.80 1.10 -11.66
C ALA A 16 10.22 -0.11 -12.51
N ASP A 17 9.36 -1.10 -12.73
CA ASP A 17 9.71 -2.32 -13.48
C ASP A 17 9.51 -2.22 -15.00
N GLY A 18 9.09 -1.06 -15.49
CA GLY A 18 8.90 -0.82 -16.93
C GLY A 18 7.52 -1.17 -17.46
N ARG A 19 6.65 -1.80 -16.68
CA ARG A 19 5.29 -2.19 -17.11
C ARG A 19 4.27 -1.08 -17.01
N ASN A 20 4.60 0.01 -16.33
CA ASN A 20 3.70 1.14 -16.06
C ASN A 20 2.45 0.71 -15.27
N LYS A 21 2.63 -0.21 -14.32
CA LYS A 21 1.59 -0.77 -13.47
C LYS A 21 2.14 -0.99 -12.06
N THR A 22 1.26 -1.20 -11.10
CA THR A 22 1.65 -1.49 -9.73
C THR A 22 0.55 -2.25 -8.98
N ASP A 23 0.92 -2.95 -7.91
CA ASP A 23 -0.05 -3.34 -6.89
C ASP A 23 0.10 -2.45 -5.66
N CYS A 24 -0.76 -2.63 -4.66
CA CYS A 24 -0.79 -1.73 -3.51
C CYS A 24 0.45 -1.85 -2.62
N PHE A 25 1.03 -3.04 -2.48
CA PHE A 25 2.23 -3.23 -1.67
C PHE A 25 3.47 -2.66 -2.36
N GLN A 26 3.64 -2.94 -3.65
CA GLN A 26 4.77 -2.40 -4.43
C GLN A 26 4.71 -0.87 -4.49
N LEU A 27 3.51 -0.31 -4.54
CA LEU A 27 3.30 1.14 -4.50
C LEU A 27 3.74 1.72 -3.14
N LEU A 28 3.38 1.08 -2.04
CA LEU A 28 3.84 1.47 -0.69
C LEU A 28 5.36 1.48 -0.63
N CYS A 29 6.01 0.43 -1.13
CA CYS A 29 7.46 0.32 -1.13
C CYS A 29 8.12 1.43 -1.93
N GLU A 30 7.60 1.75 -3.10
CA GLU A 30 8.14 2.82 -3.94
C GLU A 30 8.01 4.18 -3.25
N ILE A 31 6.85 4.48 -2.67
CA ILE A 31 6.63 5.75 -1.97
C ILE A 31 7.56 5.87 -0.76
N ARG A 32 7.67 4.81 0.04
CA ARG A 32 8.57 4.82 1.20
C ARG A 32 10.02 5.01 0.78
N SER A 33 10.44 4.36 -0.29
CA SER A 33 11.79 4.54 -0.84
C SER A 33 12.05 5.99 -1.24
N ARG A 34 11.10 6.64 -1.91
CA ARG A 34 11.21 8.05 -2.29
C ARG A 34 11.28 8.98 -1.09
N LEU A 35 10.67 8.59 0.03
CA LEU A 35 10.71 9.35 1.29
C LEU A 35 11.96 9.06 2.13
N GLY A 36 12.86 8.20 1.66
CA GLY A 36 14.06 7.81 2.41
C GLY A 36 13.76 6.83 3.54
N LEU A 37 12.62 6.15 3.51
CA LEU A 37 12.20 5.18 4.51
C LEU A 37 12.53 3.76 4.08
N SER A 38 12.50 2.81 5.02
CA SER A 38 12.75 1.41 4.74
C SER A 38 11.76 0.87 3.70
N ASP A 39 12.31 0.10 2.73
CA ASP A 39 11.58 -0.59 1.69
C ASP A 39 11.54 -2.07 2.04
N TYR A 40 10.32 -2.64 2.12
CA TYR A 40 10.10 -4.02 2.55
C TYR A 40 9.90 -5.00 1.40
N ARG A 41 10.22 -4.64 0.15
CA ARG A 41 9.97 -5.48 -1.03
C ARG A 41 10.60 -6.86 -0.90
N GLU A 42 11.87 -6.93 -0.52
CA GLU A 42 12.58 -8.21 -0.40
C GLU A 42 12.04 -9.05 0.75
N GLN A 43 11.72 -8.40 1.88
CA GLN A 43 11.24 -9.09 3.08
C GLN A 43 9.91 -9.80 2.85
N PHE A 44 9.04 -9.25 2.01
CA PHE A 44 7.72 -9.79 1.74
C PHE A 44 7.54 -10.35 0.33
N CYS A 45 8.60 -10.52 -0.44
CA CYS A 45 8.50 -11.05 -1.82
C CYS A 45 7.88 -12.45 -1.85
N TRP A 46 8.01 -13.24 -0.78
CA TRP A 46 7.42 -14.58 -0.68
C TRP A 46 5.90 -14.58 -0.75
N VAL A 47 5.24 -13.46 -0.44
CA VAL A 47 3.78 -13.33 -0.51
C VAL A 47 3.29 -13.61 -1.93
N TYR A 48 4.04 -13.17 -2.93
CA TYR A 48 3.66 -13.35 -4.34
C TYR A 48 3.79 -14.79 -4.83
N TRP A 49 4.49 -15.64 -4.07
CA TRP A 49 4.61 -17.07 -4.39
C TRP A 49 3.47 -17.88 -3.78
N LEU A 50 2.93 -17.45 -2.64
CA LEU A 50 1.93 -18.22 -1.87
C LEU A 50 0.51 -17.72 -2.04
N TYR A 51 0.32 -16.46 -2.45
CA TYR A 51 -1.00 -15.82 -2.52
C TYR A 51 -1.22 -15.20 -3.89
N SER A 52 -2.51 -15.00 -4.22
CA SER A 52 -2.95 -14.18 -5.33
C SER A 52 -3.75 -12.98 -4.79
N ALA A 53 -4.13 -12.07 -5.66
CA ALA A 53 -4.97 -10.94 -5.27
C ALA A 53 -6.29 -11.40 -4.63
N GLU A 54 -6.81 -12.55 -5.06
CA GLU A 54 -8.08 -13.10 -4.57
C GLU A 54 -7.93 -13.86 -3.25
N THR A 55 -6.75 -14.41 -2.96
CA THR A 55 -6.54 -15.25 -1.77
C THR A 55 -5.95 -14.50 -0.59
N LEU A 56 -5.37 -13.32 -0.82
CA LEU A 56 -4.82 -12.50 0.25
C LEU A 56 -5.93 -11.74 0.97
N LYS A 57 -6.07 -11.98 2.27
CA LYS A 57 -7.15 -11.41 3.08
C LYS A 57 -6.69 -10.22 3.91
N PRO A 58 -7.56 -9.22 4.18
CA PRO A 58 -7.21 -8.07 5.02
C PRO A 58 -6.68 -8.45 6.40
N SER A 59 -7.24 -9.51 7.01
CA SER A 59 -6.80 -9.99 8.34
C SER A 59 -5.36 -10.48 8.34
N GLN A 60 -4.93 -11.14 7.29
CA GLN A 60 -3.53 -11.59 7.14
C GLN A 60 -2.59 -10.40 6.97
N MET A 61 -2.98 -9.44 6.15
CA MET A 61 -2.18 -8.23 5.95
C MET A 61 -2.05 -7.43 7.25
N ALA A 62 -3.13 -7.26 8.00
CA ALA A 62 -3.10 -6.58 9.29
C ALA A 62 -2.13 -7.27 10.27
N ARG A 63 -2.12 -8.60 10.29
CA ARG A 63 -1.20 -9.38 11.15
C ARG A 63 0.25 -9.07 10.79
N TRP A 64 0.58 -9.08 9.50
CA TRP A 64 1.95 -8.81 9.05
C TRP A 64 2.38 -7.37 9.33
N LEU A 65 1.47 -6.42 9.15
CA LEU A 65 1.75 -5.01 9.46
C LEU A 65 2.04 -4.82 10.96
N LEU A 66 1.30 -5.50 11.83
CA LEU A 66 1.52 -5.46 13.27
C LEU A 66 2.83 -6.14 13.69
N GLN A 67 3.23 -7.20 12.99
CA GLN A 67 4.51 -7.86 13.23
C GLN A 67 5.70 -7.01 12.78
N SER A 68 5.53 -6.25 11.70
CA SER A 68 6.60 -5.44 11.11
C SER A 68 6.72 -4.04 11.72
N GLY A 69 5.70 -3.60 12.43
CA GLY A 69 5.67 -2.25 12.97
C GLY A 69 4.64 -2.10 14.08
N LYS A 70 4.10 -0.90 14.20
CA LYS A 70 3.10 -0.59 15.22
C LYS A 70 1.92 0.16 14.63
N ARG A 71 0.75 0.00 15.25
CA ARG A 71 -0.45 0.74 14.89
C ARG A 71 -0.35 2.19 15.35
N LEU A 72 -0.76 3.11 14.49
CA LEU A 72 -0.82 4.53 14.79
C LEU A 72 -2.27 4.96 15.04
N LYS A 73 -2.45 5.90 15.99
CA LYS A 73 -3.75 6.54 16.22
C LYS A 73 -4.03 7.63 15.21
N ILE A 74 -2.98 8.28 14.72
CA ILE A 74 -3.06 9.42 13.79
C ILE A 74 -2.20 9.07 12.57
N PRO A 75 -2.67 9.35 11.34
CA PRO A 75 -1.88 9.11 10.15
C PRO A 75 -0.58 9.95 10.15
N LYS A 76 0.49 9.35 9.65
CA LYS A 76 1.81 9.96 9.54
C LYS A 76 2.33 9.72 8.14
N VAL A 77 2.97 10.71 7.52
CA VAL A 77 3.56 10.57 6.18
C VAL A 77 4.51 9.38 6.14
N GLY A 78 4.32 8.50 5.18
CA GLY A 78 5.07 7.24 5.04
C GLY A 78 4.40 6.04 5.71
N ALA A 79 3.33 6.24 6.48
CA ALA A 79 2.60 5.15 7.11
C ALA A 79 1.80 4.33 6.10
N ALA A 80 1.69 3.03 6.38
CA ALA A 80 0.77 2.16 5.64
C ALA A 80 -0.64 2.33 6.17
N ALA A 81 -1.63 2.31 5.28
CA ALA A 81 -3.03 2.40 5.63
C ALA A 81 -3.76 1.14 5.15
N LEU A 82 -4.35 0.40 6.07
CA LEU A 82 -5.21 -0.75 5.72
C LEU A 82 -6.63 -0.23 5.60
N LEU A 83 -7.16 -0.24 4.38
CA LEU A 83 -8.45 0.37 4.07
C LEU A 83 -9.60 -0.50 4.59
N ALA A 84 -10.56 0.15 5.25
CA ALA A 84 -11.74 -0.52 5.77
C ALA A 84 -12.80 -0.74 4.68
N GLY A 85 -13.69 -1.71 4.90
CA GLY A 85 -14.84 -1.94 4.03
C GLY A 85 -14.53 -2.65 2.73
N THR A 86 -13.39 -3.30 2.61
CA THR A 86 -13.02 -4.10 1.44
C THR A 86 -13.04 -5.58 1.77
N ASP A 87 -13.45 -6.41 0.80
CA ASP A 87 -13.43 -7.87 0.93
C ASP A 87 -12.02 -8.43 0.72
N ASN A 88 -11.19 -7.72 -0.04
CA ASN A 88 -9.81 -8.07 -0.33
C ASN A 88 -8.86 -7.14 0.41
N ALA A 89 -7.62 -7.58 0.59
CA ALA A 89 -6.60 -6.75 1.22
C ALA A 89 -6.34 -5.50 0.37
N ALA A 90 -6.60 -4.33 0.95
CA ALA A 90 -6.37 -3.05 0.30
C ALA A 90 -5.46 -2.20 1.18
N LEU A 91 -4.36 -1.75 0.61
CA LEU A 91 -3.31 -1.03 1.30
C LEU A 91 -3.09 0.31 0.62
N GLY A 92 -3.00 1.36 1.41
CA GLY A 92 -2.63 2.69 0.92
C GLY A 92 -1.39 3.20 1.62
N THR A 93 -0.89 4.33 1.16
CA THR A 93 0.29 4.98 1.72
C THR A 93 -0.03 6.44 1.99
N VAL A 94 0.23 6.90 3.21
CA VAL A 94 0.01 8.29 3.60
C VAL A 94 1.14 9.16 3.04
N THR A 95 0.76 10.24 2.37
CA THR A 95 1.70 11.27 1.89
C THR A 95 1.28 12.63 2.41
N ASP A 96 2.08 13.65 2.17
CA ASP A 96 1.78 15.03 2.55
C ASP A 96 0.57 15.60 1.80
N ARG A 97 0.18 14.99 0.67
CA ARG A 97 -0.97 15.42 -0.14
C ARG A 97 -2.23 14.60 0.10
N GLY A 98 -2.12 13.48 0.82
CA GLY A 98 -3.23 12.59 1.09
C GLY A 98 -2.83 11.14 1.02
N LEU A 99 -3.82 10.27 0.95
CA LEU A 99 -3.62 8.83 0.87
C LEU A 99 -3.52 8.41 -0.60
N ILE A 100 -2.40 7.82 -0.98
CA ILE A 100 -2.24 7.23 -2.31
C ILE A 100 -2.62 5.76 -2.21
N CYS A 101 -3.60 5.35 -3.00
CA CYS A 101 -4.13 3.98 -2.99
C CYS A 101 -4.68 3.61 -4.36
N ILE A 102 -5.09 2.36 -4.50
CA ILE A 102 -5.72 1.87 -5.73
C ILE A 102 -7.23 1.90 -5.54
N ALA A 103 -7.91 2.70 -6.35
CA ALA A 103 -9.35 2.85 -6.32
C ALA A 103 -10.07 1.59 -6.84
N PRO A 104 -11.40 1.47 -6.61
CA PRO A 104 -12.19 0.37 -7.17
C PRO A 104 -12.07 0.23 -8.70
N GLY A 105 -11.79 1.33 -9.43
CA GLY A 105 -11.50 1.29 -10.86
C GLY A 105 -10.13 0.73 -11.22
N LYS A 106 -9.38 0.25 -10.25
CA LYS A 106 -8.05 -0.36 -10.38
C LYS A 106 -6.98 0.56 -10.92
N ARG A 107 -7.08 1.86 -10.60
CA ARG A 107 -6.05 2.86 -10.88
C ARG A 107 -5.60 3.55 -9.61
N VAL A 108 -4.36 3.98 -9.58
CA VAL A 108 -3.81 4.73 -8.45
C VAL A 108 -4.43 6.12 -8.39
N VAL A 109 -4.91 6.48 -7.20
CA VAL A 109 -5.51 7.78 -6.92
C VAL A 109 -4.93 8.35 -5.63
N CYS A 110 -5.09 9.66 -5.43
CA CYS A 110 -4.76 10.32 -4.17
C CYS A 110 -6.08 10.87 -3.56
N ILE A 111 -6.38 10.44 -2.35
CA ILE A 111 -7.63 10.79 -1.66
C ILE A 111 -7.28 11.53 -0.37
N PRO A 112 -7.99 12.62 -0.02
CA PRO A 112 -7.79 13.26 1.28
C PRO A 112 -7.97 12.26 2.42
N VAL A 113 -7.05 12.29 3.39
CA VAL A 113 -7.05 11.34 4.51
C VAL A 113 -8.37 11.37 5.27
N GLU A 114 -8.98 12.54 5.41
CA GLU A 114 -10.22 12.75 6.13
C GLU A 114 -11.43 12.03 5.50
N ARG A 115 -11.32 11.65 4.23
CA ARG A 115 -12.39 10.97 3.49
C ARG A 115 -12.28 9.47 3.49
N VAL A 116 -11.25 8.92 4.16
CA VAL A 116 -10.96 7.48 4.13
C VAL A 116 -11.05 6.92 5.54
N SER A 117 -11.72 5.78 5.68
CA SER A 117 -11.70 5.00 6.91
C SER A 117 -10.62 3.94 6.78
N ALA A 118 -9.58 4.03 7.62
CA ALA A 118 -8.44 3.11 7.56
C ALA A 118 -7.80 2.95 8.94
N ASN A 119 -7.07 1.84 9.10
CA ASN A 119 -6.14 1.65 10.21
C ASN A 119 -4.72 1.94 9.71
N TYR A 120 -3.97 2.72 10.49
CA TYR A 120 -2.63 3.16 10.09
C TYR A 120 -1.56 2.43 10.85
N PHE A 121 -0.47 2.09 10.15
CA PHE A 121 0.66 1.34 10.73
C PHE A 121 1.97 2.01 10.34
N TRP A 122 2.86 2.16 11.32
CA TRP A 122 4.23 2.61 11.07
C TRP A 122 5.13 1.38 10.99
N LEU A 123 5.76 1.19 9.84
CA LEU A 123 6.68 0.09 9.59
C LEU A 123 8.10 0.57 9.89
N ASN A 124 8.83 -0.19 10.66
CA ASN A 124 10.20 0.16 11.05
C ASN A 124 11.23 -0.08 9.96
#